data_72cec05760db909cec4b6b0d6c391ed4
#
_entry.id   72cec05760db909cec4b6b0d6c391ed4
#
_cell.length_a   1.000
_cell.length_b   1.000
_cell.length_c   1.000
_cell.angle_alpha   90.00
_cell.angle_beta   90.00
_cell.angle_gamma   90.00
#
_symmetry.space_group_name_H-M   'P 1'
#
loop_
_entity.id
_entity.type
_entity.pdbx_description
1 polymer ?
#
loop_
_entity_poly.entity_id
_entity_poly.type
_entity_poly.pdbx_seq_one_letter_code
_entity_poly.pdbx_strand_id
1 'polypeptide(L)'
;MKTFLVLVVVLAMSACTNSGQAPSPVELKHFPLDSLEGVRATSGVSFDPKVSTDGKGSLRVDANQAMTVPLFEVTEVSVENATLLYQASLQTQSLDGKAFLEMWVRIPGKGEFFSRGLDRPVTGTMSWMTAVTPFFLEAGQKPDLIRLNLVVQGRGRVWIDDVHLKVLPFPGHWSKANPRLDSRRCVTKLVPKAMVSA
;
A
#
# COMPACT_ATOMS: atom_id res chain seq x y z
N MET A 1 -0.43 11.34 -74.00
CA MET A 1 -0.82 11.64 -72.62
C MET A 1 -0.35 10.49 -71.75
N LYS A 2 0.72 10.66 -70.96
CA LYS A 2 1.28 9.64 -70.09
C LYS A 2 0.84 9.96 -68.66
N THR A 3 -0.03 9.12 -68.12
CA THR A 3 -0.55 9.25 -66.74
C THR A 3 0.47 8.62 -65.80
N PHE A 4 1.09 9.44 -64.94
CA PHE A 4 1.99 9.00 -63.88
C PHE A 4 1.16 8.62 -62.63
N LEU A 5 1.17 7.37 -62.28
CA LEU A 5 0.57 6.84 -61.01
C LEU A 5 1.58 6.97 -59.91
N VAL A 6 1.39 7.93 -59.00
CA VAL A 6 2.21 8.10 -57.78
C VAL A 6 1.68 7.17 -56.69
N LEU A 7 2.44 6.14 -56.40
CA LEU A 7 2.16 5.20 -55.28
C LEU A 7 2.72 5.81 -53.97
N VAL A 8 1.83 6.34 -53.13
CA VAL A 8 2.19 6.79 -51.77
C VAL A 8 2.22 5.61 -50.82
N VAL A 9 3.43 5.18 -50.45
CA VAL A 9 3.63 4.18 -49.40
C VAL A 9 3.62 4.89 -48.06
N VAL A 10 2.53 4.76 -47.30
CA VAL A 10 2.44 5.21 -45.90
C VAL A 10 3.09 4.17 -45.01
N LEU A 11 4.33 4.43 -44.54
CA LEU A 11 4.97 3.64 -43.49
C LEU A 11 4.29 4.01 -42.16
N ALA A 12 3.44 3.14 -41.66
CA ALA A 12 2.93 3.21 -40.29
C ALA A 12 4.06 2.78 -39.32
N MET A 13 4.77 3.76 -38.75
CA MET A 13 5.68 3.53 -37.63
C MET A 13 4.83 3.33 -36.38
N SER A 14 4.56 2.08 -36.00
CA SER A 14 4.03 1.72 -34.68
C SER A 14 5.12 1.93 -33.63
N ALA A 15 5.20 3.12 -33.08
CA ALA A 15 6.02 3.39 -31.92
C ALA A 15 5.38 2.71 -30.70
N CYS A 16 5.87 1.52 -30.31
CA CYS A 16 5.59 0.97 -28.98
C CYS A 16 6.28 1.85 -27.94
N THR A 17 5.57 2.86 -27.44
CA THR A 17 6.01 3.59 -26.26
C THR A 17 5.86 2.68 -25.06
N ASN A 18 6.96 2.02 -24.67
CA ASN A 18 7.06 1.29 -23.42
C ASN A 18 7.13 2.32 -22.29
N SER A 19 5.99 2.87 -21.89
CA SER A 19 5.88 3.69 -20.69
C SER A 19 6.14 2.75 -19.52
N GLY A 20 7.34 2.81 -18.96
CA GLY A 20 7.73 2.13 -17.73
C GLY A 20 6.83 2.62 -16.58
N GLN A 21 5.66 2.01 -16.46
CA GLN A 21 4.72 2.31 -15.38
C GLN A 21 5.38 1.92 -14.07
N ALA A 22 5.47 2.88 -13.14
CA ALA A 22 5.98 2.61 -11.80
C ALA A 22 5.17 1.45 -11.17
N PRO A 23 5.81 0.54 -10.46
CA PRO A 23 5.10 -0.58 -9.84
C PRO A 23 4.03 -0.06 -8.89
N SER A 24 2.80 -0.53 -9.05
CA SER A 24 1.68 -0.22 -8.16
C SER A 24 1.80 -1.03 -6.86
N PRO A 25 1.44 -0.47 -5.71
CA PRO A 25 1.38 -1.21 -4.46
C PRO A 25 0.41 -2.40 -4.57
N VAL A 26 0.83 -3.55 -4.03
CA VAL A 26 0.00 -4.76 -3.92
C VAL A 26 -0.51 -4.86 -2.49
N GLU A 27 -1.80 -5.12 -2.32
CA GLU A 27 -2.40 -5.28 -1.00
C GLU A 27 -2.03 -6.63 -0.39
N LEU A 28 -1.53 -6.61 0.85
CA LEU A 28 -1.26 -7.79 1.66
C LEU A 28 -2.41 -8.08 2.62
N LYS A 29 -2.93 -7.05 3.28
CA LYS A 29 -4.05 -7.12 4.22
C LYS A 29 -4.87 -5.84 4.16
N HIS A 30 -6.19 -5.99 4.28
CA HIS A 30 -7.15 -4.90 4.43
C HIS A 30 -8.04 -5.16 5.64
N PHE A 31 -8.22 -4.15 6.48
CA PHE A 31 -9.07 -4.14 7.67
C PHE A 31 -9.99 -2.93 7.56
N PRO A 32 -11.25 -3.12 7.12
CA PRO A 32 -12.18 -2.02 6.86
C PRO A 32 -12.61 -1.27 8.13
N LEU A 33 -12.52 -1.90 9.31
CA LEU A 33 -12.96 -1.35 10.62
C LEU A 33 -14.47 -1.09 10.71
N ASP A 34 -15.27 -1.83 9.96
CA ASP A 34 -16.75 -1.86 10.06
C ASP A 34 -17.24 -2.49 11.38
N SER A 35 -16.32 -2.96 12.21
CA SER A 35 -16.52 -3.50 13.55
C SER A 35 -15.21 -3.48 14.34
N LEU A 36 -15.23 -3.89 15.62
CA LEU A 36 -14.02 -4.07 16.42
C LEU A 36 -13.42 -5.48 16.31
N GLU A 37 -13.92 -6.31 15.41
CA GLU A 37 -13.41 -7.66 15.19
C GLU A 37 -11.94 -7.65 14.78
N GLY A 38 -11.13 -8.47 15.45
CA GLY A 38 -9.68 -8.56 15.18
C GLY A 38 -8.84 -7.40 15.73
N VAL A 39 -9.45 -6.33 16.26
CA VAL A 39 -8.73 -5.24 16.91
C VAL A 39 -8.10 -5.75 18.22
N ARG A 40 -6.80 -5.48 18.39
CA ARG A 40 -6.02 -5.95 19.54
C ARG A 40 -6.20 -5.09 20.80
N ALA A 41 -6.58 -3.83 20.64
CA ALA A 41 -6.82 -2.92 21.76
C ALA A 41 -8.00 -3.40 22.60
N THR A 42 -7.81 -3.50 23.92
CA THR A 42 -8.82 -3.95 24.89
C THR A 42 -9.47 -2.81 25.68
N SER A 43 -8.92 -1.60 25.56
CA SER A 43 -9.40 -0.41 26.27
C SER A 43 -9.10 0.87 25.52
N GLY A 44 -9.83 1.94 25.81
CA GLY A 44 -9.65 3.25 25.20
C GLY A 44 -10.14 3.36 23.75
N VAL A 45 -10.82 2.35 23.24
CA VAL A 45 -11.38 2.29 21.90
C VAL A 45 -12.87 1.94 21.95
N SER A 46 -13.61 2.43 20.97
CA SER A 46 -15.03 2.11 20.77
C SER A 46 -15.37 2.11 19.28
N PHE A 47 -16.44 1.42 18.91
CA PHE A 47 -16.97 1.50 17.54
C PHE A 47 -17.92 2.70 17.43
N ASP A 48 -17.74 3.53 16.40
CA ASP A 48 -18.61 4.64 16.08
C ASP A 48 -19.35 4.37 14.76
N PRO A 49 -20.63 4.00 14.78
CA PRO A 49 -21.38 3.66 13.57
C PRO A 49 -21.76 4.87 12.72
N LYS A 50 -21.52 6.09 13.20
CA LYS A 50 -21.96 7.33 12.53
C LYS A 50 -20.84 8.07 11.83
N VAL A 51 -19.59 7.75 12.16
CA VAL A 51 -18.41 8.42 11.62
C VAL A 51 -17.55 7.41 10.89
N SER A 52 -17.44 7.51 9.56
CA SER A 52 -16.65 6.61 8.74
C SER A 52 -16.31 7.24 7.38
N THR A 53 -15.47 6.59 6.62
CA THR A 53 -15.16 6.96 5.24
C THR A 53 -16.16 6.38 4.24
N ASP A 54 -16.82 5.25 4.56
CA ASP A 54 -17.67 4.48 3.66
C ASP A 54 -19.12 4.34 4.13
N GLY A 55 -19.47 4.91 5.28
CA GLY A 55 -20.83 4.87 5.86
C GLY A 55 -21.11 3.66 6.75
N LYS A 56 -20.09 2.82 7.08
CA LYS A 56 -20.30 1.59 7.87
C LYS A 56 -19.77 1.66 9.30
N GLY A 57 -19.20 2.80 9.67
CA GLY A 57 -18.62 3.04 10.98
C GLY A 57 -17.08 3.01 10.96
N SER A 58 -16.48 3.27 12.10
CA SER A 58 -15.04 3.28 12.28
C SER A 58 -14.64 3.04 13.73
N LEU A 59 -13.35 2.82 13.98
CA LEU A 59 -12.81 2.75 15.34
C LEU A 59 -12.54 4.16 15.85
N ARG A 60 -13.09 4.47 17.03
CA ARG A 60 -12.92 5.73 17.75
C ARG A 60 -12.04 5.55 18.97
N VAL A 61 -11.13 6.49 19.16
CA VAL A 61 -10.24 6.61 20.32
C VAL A 61 -10.52 7.93 21.03
N ASP A 62 -10.91 7.88 22.31
CA ASP A 62 -11.02 9.05 23.17
C ASP A 62 -9.76 9.10 24.05
N ALA A 63 -8.75 9.86 23.63
CA ALA A 63 -7.50 9.97 24.33
C ALA A 63 -7.57 11.09 25.39
N ASN A 64 -7.37 10.73 26.66
CA ASN A 64 -7.21 11.67 27.77
C ASN A 64 -5.75 11.89 28.18
N GLN A 65 -4.85 11.11 27.61
CA GLN A 65 -3.39 11.19 27.74
C GLN A 65 -2.74 10.53 26.53
N ALA A 66 -1.42 10.64 26.41
CA ALA A 66 -0.68 9.94 25.37
C ALA A 66 -0.87 8.41 25.48
N MET A 67 -1.17 7.76 24.35
CA MET A 67 -1.40 6.32 24.29
C MET A 67 -1.00 5.73 22.95
N THR A 68 -0.66 4.45 22.96
CA THR A 68 -0.53 3.62 21.76
C THR A 68 -1.69 2.63 21.72
N VAL A 69 -2.41 2.60 20.62
CA VAL A 69 -3.53 1.70 20.36
C VAL A 69 -3.04 0.58 19.45
N PRO A 70 -2.84 -0.65 19.94
CA PRO A 70 -2.51 -1.79 19.11
C PRO A 70 -3.75 -2.17 18.30
N LEU A 71 -3.64 -2.13 16.96
CA LEU A 71 -4.76 -2.41 16.08
C LEU A 71 -4.74 -3.86 15.59
N PHE A 72 -3.71 -4.22 14.81
CA PHE A 72 -3.63 -5.52 14.17
C PHE A 72 -2.24 -6.13 14.24
N GLU A 73 -2.20 -7.45 14.20
CA GLU A 73 -0.99 -8.24 13.98
C GLU A 73 -1.12 -9.04 12.69
N VAL A 74 -0.10 -8.97 11.84
CA VAL A 74 -0.03 -9.72 10.59
C VAL A 74 1.18 -10.65 10.65
N THR A 75 0.91 -11.93 10.51
CA THR A 75 1.91 -13.03 10.47
C THR A 75 1.99 -13.61 9.06
N GLU A 76 2.94 -14.51 8.84
CA GLU A 76 3.12 -15.22 7.57
C GLU A 76 3.35 -14.30 6.36
N VAL A 77 4.09 -13.21 6.59
CA VAL A 77 4.42 -12.23 5.55
C VAL A 77 5.60 -12.73 4.73
N SER A 78 5.33 -13.26 3.54
CA SER A 78 6.37 -13.76 2.62
C SER A 78 6.86 -12.66 1.69
N VAL A 79 7.46 -11.61 2.24
CA VAL A 79 7.94 -10.43 1.51
C VAL A 79 9.35 -10.08 1.96
N GLU A 80 10.24 -9.80 1.01
CA GLU A 80 11.59 -9.26 1.23
C GLU A 80 11.94 -8.30 0.08
N ASN A 81 12.98 -7.49 0.24
CA ASN A 81 13.47 -6.57 -0.79
C ASN A 81 12.33 -5.73 -1.38
N ALA A 82 11.60 -5.04 -0.52
CA ALA A 82 10.40 -4.29 -0.87
C ALA A 82 10.11 -3.21 0.17
N THR A 83 9.20 -2.30 -0.15
CA THR A 83 8.69 -1.34 0.82
C THR A 83 7.32 -1.81 1.32
N LEU A 84 7.19 -2.04 2.62
CA LEU A 84 5.89 -2.16 3.27
C LEU A 84 5.28 -0.77 3.43
N LEU A 85 3.99 -0.64 3.18
CA LEU A 85 3.22 0.59 3.37
C LEU A 85 2.07 0.29 4.32
N TYR A 86 2.10 0.85 5.52
CA TYR A 86 0.96 0.89 6.42
C TYR A 86 0.19 2.19 6.15
N GLN A 87 -1.05 2.07 5.72
CA GLN A 87 -1.94 3.16 5.35
C GLN A 87 -3.25 3.05 6.12
N ALA A 88 -3.81 4.18 6.54
CA ALA A 88 -5.17 4.25 7.11
C ALA A 88 -5.75 5.65 6.88
N SER A 89 -7.08 5.75 6.98
CA SER A 89 -7.79 7.01 7.07
C SER A 89 -7.88 7.46 8.52
N LEU A 90 -7.52 8.72 8.80
CA LEU A 90 -7.60 9.32 10.12
C LEU A 90 -8.47 10.58 10.08
N GLN A 91 -9.30 10.75 11.10
CA GLN A 91 -10.04 11.98 11.41
C GLN A 91 -9.82 12.35 12.86
N THR A 92 -9.76 13.65 13.19
CA THR A 92 -9.54 14.10 14.56
C THR A 92 -10.52 15.20 14.96
N GLN A 93 -10.80 15.28 16.26
CA GLN A 93 -11.58 16.35 16.86
C GLN A 93 -10.91 16.81 18.15
N SER A 94 -10.60 18.13 18.21
CA SER A 94 -10.01 18.80 19.37
C SER A 94 -8.76 18.08 19.90
N LEU A 95 -7.92 17.60 18.99
CA LEU A 95 -6.68 16.90 19.36
C LEU A 95 -5.61 17.94 19.76
N ASP A 96 -5.38 18.02 21.07
CA ASP A 96 -4.24 18.74 21.64
C ASP A 96 -3.01 17.83 21.63
N GLY A 97 -2.19 17.99 20.61
CA GLY A 97 -1.08 17.12 20.28
C GLY A 97 -1.15 16.57 18.87
N LYS A 98 -0.74 15.32 18.70
CA LYS A 98 -0.68 14.68 17.37
C LYS A 98 -1.06 13.19 17.40
N ALA A 99 -1.58 12.71 16.27
CA ALA A 99 -1.79 11.28 16.02
C ALA A 99 -1.05 10.86 14.75
N PHE A 100 -0.54 9.63 14.72
CA PHE A 100 0.19 9.06 13.59
C PHE A 100 0.16 7.54 13.62
N LEU A 101 0.43 6.92 12.47
CA LEU A 101 0.57 5.47 12.34
C LEU A 101 1.97 5.04 12.77
N GLU A 102 2.06 3.90 13.44
CA GLU A 102 3.30 3.23 13.82
C GLU A 102 3.24 1.77 13.39
N MET A 103 4.27 1.31 12.70
CA MET A 103 4.43 -0.07 12.29
C MET A 103 5.68 -0.67 12.93
N TRP A 104 5.52 -1.81 13.63
CA TRP A 104 6.63 -2.62 14.14
C TRP A 104 6.79 -3.85 13.26
N VAL A 105 8.03 -4.17 12.94
CA VAL A 105 8.39 -5.28 12.05
C VAL A 105 9.43 -6.15 12.75
N ARG A 106 9.08 -7.40 13.02
CA ARG A 106 10.00 -8.38 13.57
C ARG A 106 10.65 -9.17 12.44
N ILE A 107 11.99 -9.19 12.44
CA ILE A 107 12.79 -9.95 11.48
C ILE A 107 13.55 -11.02 12.24
N PRO A 108 13.28 -12.32 12.00
CA PRO A 108 13.93 -13.43 12.70
C PRO A 108 15.46 -13.31 12.65
N GLY A 109 16.09 -13.48 13.83
CA GLY A 109 17.54 -13.37 13.98
C GLY A 109 18.12 -11.95 13.93
N LYS A 110 17.31 -10.92 13.63
CA LYS A 110 17.76 -9.51 13.57
C LYS A 110 17.07 -8.62 14.62
N GLY A 111 15.89 -9.02 15.13
CA GLY A 111 15.16 -8.27 16.16
C GLY A 111 13.91 -7.53 15.63
N GLU A 112 13.47 -6.53 16.38
CA GLU A 112 12.31 -5.72 16.07
C GLU A 112 12.72 -4.30 15.66
N PHE A 113 12.09 -3.80 14.62
CA PHE A 113 12.32 -2.48 14.05
C PHE A 113 10.98 -1.76 13.92
N PHE A 114 10.99 -0.43 13.85
CA PHE A 114 9.77 0.33 13.71
C PHE A 114 9.88 1.44 12.65
N SER A 115 8.72 1.86 12.17
CA SER A 115 8.52 3.06 11.36
C SER A 115 7.34 3.86 11.91
N ARG A 116 7.43 5.19 11.86
CA ARG A 116 6.44 6.14 12.37
C ARG A 116 6.12 7.20 11.35
N GLY A 117 4.85 7.46 11.12
CA GLY A 117 4.36 8.49 10.20
C GLY A 117 4.48 9.92 10.77
N LEU A 118 5.68 10.32 11.18
CA LEU A 118 5.93 11.62 11.81
C LEU A 118 6.09 12.78 10.84
N ASP A 119 6.27 12.50 9.54
CA ASP A 119 6.43 13.55 8.52
C ASP A 119 5.12 14.32 8.30
N ARG A 120 3.98 13.67 8.48
CA ARG A 120 2.64 14.26 8.34
C ARG A 120 1.69 13.75 9.43
N PRO A 121 1.93 14.09 10.70
CA PRO A 121 1.02 13.70 11.78
C PRO A 121 -0.28 14.49 11.68
N VAL A 122 -1.37 13.92 12.16
CA VAL A 122 -2.66 14.60 12.26
C VAL A 122 -2.71 15.37 13.57
N THR A 123 -3.20 16.63 13.54
CA THR A 123 -3.26 17.53 14.70
C THR A 123 -4.58 18.30 14.70
N GLY A 124 -5.01 18.81 15.85
CA GLY A 124 -6.18 19.69 15.97
C GLY A 124 -7.50 19.00 15.60
N THR A 125 -8.33 19.66 14.81
CA THR A 125 -9.57 19.11 14.25
C THR A 125 -9.41 19.00 12.75
N MET A 126 -9.38 17.79 12.25
CA MET A 126 -9.16 17.48 10.83
C MET A 126 -10.24 16.53 10.31
N SER A 127 -10.73 16.79 9.10
CA SER A 127 -11.54 15.84 8.35
C SER A 127 -10.71 14.59 7.97
N TRP A 128 -11.37 13.57 7.44
CA TRP A 128 -10.70 12.37 6.95
C TRP A 128 -9.52 12.68 6.04
N MET A 129 -8.38 12.14 6.39
CA MET A 129 -7.16 12.20 5.59
C MET A 129 -6.42 10.87 5.62
N THR A 130 -5.74 10.55 4.53
CA THR A 130 -4.92 9.35 4.45
C THR A 130 -3.58 9.58 5.13
N ALA A 131 -3.28 8.78 6.15
CA ALA A 131 -1.96 8.67 6.77
C ALA A 131 -1.22 7.45 6.22
N VAL A 132 0.09 7.56 6.05
CA VAL A 132 0.95 6.47 5.53
C VAL A 132 2.26 6.46 6.30
N THR A 133 2.76 5.26 6.63
CA THR A 133 4.13 5.06 7.09
C THR A 133 4.81 3.93 6.32
N PRO A 134 5.96 4.18 5.66
CA PRO A 134 6.70 3.16 4.93
C PRO A 134 7.69 2.44 5.86
N PHE A 135 8.01 1.18 5.52
CA PHE A 135 9.13 0.43 6.08
C PHE A 135 9.88 -0.29 4.96
N PHE A 136 11.20 -0.10 4.90
CA PHE A 136 12.04 -0.65 3.84
C PHE A 136 12.63 -1.99 4.27
N LEU A 137 12.32 -3.06 3.52
CA LEU A 137 12.90 -4.39 3.67
C LEU A 137 14.02 -4.59 2.66
N GLU A 138 15.20 -4.94 3.15
CA GLU A 138 16.33 -5.36 2.32
C GLU A 138 16.20 -6.83 1.87
N ALA A 139 17.05 -7.25 0.94
CA ALA A 139 17.14 -8.65 0.56
C ALA A 139 17.52 -9.53 1.78
N GLY A 140 16.83 -10.65 1.97
CA GLY A 140 16.98 -11.54 3.11
C GLY A 140 16.28 -11.07 4.40
N GLN A 141 15.64 -9.90 4.41
CA GLN A 141 14.80 -9.45 5.52
C GLN A 141 13.35 -9.90 5.31
N LYS A 142 13.00 -11.07 5.87
CA LYS A 142 11.64 -11.64 5.83
C LYS A 142 11.00 -11.49 7.19
N PRO A 143 10.03 -10.58 7.35
CA PRO A 143 9.34 -10.43 8.62
C PRO A 143 8.45 -11.65 8.92
N ASP A 144 8.40 -12.06 10.18
CA ASP A 144 7.49 -13.08 10.69
C ASP A 144 6.31 -12.48 11.45
N LEU A 145 6.41 -11.22 11.87
CA LEU A 145 5.36 -10.49 12.55
C LEU A 145 5.43 -9.00 12.19
N ILE A 146 4.28 -8.43 11.84
CA ILE A 146 4.09 -6.99 11.66
C ILE A 146 2.96 -6.56 12.60
N ARG A 147 3.22 -5.53 13.42
CA ARG A 147 2.20 -4.92 14.30
C ARG A 147 1.87 -3.52 13.78
N LEU A 148 0.58 -3.26 13.64
CA LEU A 148 0.02 -1.99 13.17
C LEU A 148 -0.63 -1.27 14.34
N ASN A 149 -0.12 -0.09 14.67
CA ASN A 149 -0.56 0.72 15.80
C ASN A 149 -1.02 2.11 15.32
N LEU A 150 -1.97 2.68 16.07
CA LEU A 150 -2.24 4.11 16.08
C LEU A 150 -1.62 4.71 17.34
N VAL A 151 -0.80 5.75 17.19
CA VAL A 151 -0.21 6.48 18.32
C VAL A 151 -0.89 7.84 18.43
N VAL A 152 -1.38 8.14 19.65
CA VAL A 152 -1.92 9.45 20.01
C VAL A 152 -1.02 10.04 21.08
N GLN A 153 -0.37 11.17 20.76
CA GLN A 153 0.47 11.92 21.69
C GLN A 153 -0.25 13.21 22.08
N GLY A 154 -1.11 13.13 23.10
CA GLY A 154 -1.91 14.26 23.56
C GLY A 154 -3.31 13.83 24.01
N ARG A 155 -4.25 14.76 23.95
CA ARG A 155 -5.65 14.59 24.37
C ARG A 155 -6.57 14.97 23.22
N GLY A 156 -7.70 14.26 23.08
CA GLY A 156 -8.69 14.52 22.05
C GLY A 156 -9.28 13.26 21.49
N ARG A 157 -10.01 13.41 20.41
CA ARG A 157 -10.67 12.29 19.77
C ARG A 157 -10.06 12.02 18.42
N VAL A 158 -9.83 10.73 18.13
CA VAL A 158 -9.29 10.25 16.86
C VAL A 158 -10.19 9.13 16.35
N TRP A 159 -10.58 9.19 15.08
CA TRP A 159 -11.17 8.06 14.37
C TRP A 159 -10.15 7.50 13.39
N ILE A 160 -10.13 6.19 13.27
CA ILE A 160 -9.34 5.47 12.28
C ILE A 160 -10.23 4.49 11.52
N ASP A 161 -10.00 4.41 10.21
CA ASP A 161 -10.81 3.64 9.28
C ASP A 161 -9.96 3.18 8.11
N ASP A 162 -10.42 2.15 7.38
CA ASP A 162 -9.85 1.69 6.12
C ASP A 162 -8.34 1.42 6.20
N VAL A 163 -7.96 0.50 7.08
CA VAL A 163 -6.55 0.15 7.36
C VAL A 163 -6.02 -0.84 6.32
N HIS A 164 -4.92 -0.49 5.69
CA HIS A 164 -4.23 -1.31 4.70
C HIS A 164 -2.78 -1.59 5.07
N LEU A 165 -2.34 -2.81 4.87
CA LEU A 165 -0.94 -3.17 4.74
C LEU A 165 -0.67 -3.55 3.29
N LYS A 166 0.16 -2.77 2.61
CA LYS A 166 0.51 -2.95 1.19
C LYS A 166 1.99 -3.19 1.03
N VAL A 167 2.39 -3.75 -0.10
CA VAL A 167 3.79 -3.88 -0.50
C VAL A 167 4.02 -3.16 -1.83
N LEU A 168 5.07 -2.36 -1.87
CA LEU A 168 5.59 -1.77 -3.10
C LEU A 168 6.90 -2.50 -3.44
N PRO A 169 6.90 -3.35 -4.48
CA PRO A 169 8.09 -4.08 -4.88
C PRO A 169 9.13 -3.13 -5.47
N PHE A 170 10.42 -3.41 -5.25
CA PHE A 170 11.46 -2.72 -5.99
C PHE A 170 11.42 -3.12 -7.47
N PRO A 171 11.63 -2.17 -8.41
CA PRO A 171 11.62 -2.45 -9.83
C PRO A 171 12.61 -3.59 -10.18
N GLY A 172 12.12 -4.63 -10.85
CA GLY A 172 12.92 -5.75 -11.36
C GLY A 172 12.93 -7.02 -10.51
N HIS A 173 12.40 -7.04 -9.30
CA HIS A 173 12.45 -8.22 -8.43
C HIS A 173 11.24 -9.17 -8.57
N TRP A 174 10.07 -8.67 -8.98
CA TRP A 174 8.82 -9.46 -9.02
C TRP A 174 8.68 -10.41 -10.20
N SER A 175 9.48 -10.26 -11.26
CA SER A 175 9.38 -11.12 -12.43
C SER A 175 9.74 -12.60 -12.16
N LYS A 176 10.52 -12.88 -11.09
CA LYS A 176 10.95 -14.24 -10.74
C LYS A 176 10.05 -14.96 -9.74
N ALA A 177 9.34 -14.23 -8.88
CA ALA A 177 8.56 -14.81 -7.78
C ALA A 177 7.08 -15.04 -8.10
N ASN A 178 6.49 -14.37 -9.10
CA ASN A 178 5.08 -14.50 -9.44
C ASN A 178 4.84 -14.49 -10.94
N PRO A 179 4.86 -15.66 -11.62
CA PRO A 179 4.70 -15.77 -13.07
C PRO A 179 3.36 -15.27 -13.62
N ARG A 180 2.36 -15.05 -12.74
CA ARG A 180 1.02 -14.58 -13.15
C ARG A 180 0.95 -13.09 -13.41
N LEU A 181 1.97 -12.31 -13.00
CA LEU A 181 2.01 -10.85 -13.19
C LEU A 181 2.99 -10.43 -14.29
N ASP A 182 3.62 -11.38 -14.99
CA ASP A 182 4.48 -11.07 -16.13
C ASP A 182 3.65 -10.81 -17.39
N SER A 183 3.15 -9.57 -17.51
CA SER A 183 2.46 -9.09 -18.72
C SER A 183 3.41 -8.89 -19.92
N ARG A 184 4.67 -9.32 -19.84
CA ARG A 184 5.71 -9.14 -20.86
C ARG A 184 5.94 -10.34 -21.76
N ARG A 185 4.96 -11.22 -21.98
CA ARG A 185 5.02 -12.17 -23.09
C ARG A 185 4.26 -11.64 -24.30
N CYS A 186 4.76 -10.60 -24.93
CA CYS A 186 4.52 -10.44 -26.37
C CYS A 186 5.32 -11.53 -27.09
N VAL A 187 4.70 -12.68 -27.32
CA VAL A 187 5.24 -13.72 -28.22
C VAL A 187 5.04 -13.22 -29.64
N THR A 188 6.07 -12.59 -30.17
CA THR A 188 6.17 -12.40 -31.64
C THR A 188 6.44 -13.76 -32.27
N LYS A 189 5.39 -14.46 -32.71
CA LYS A 189 5.52 -15.58 -33.62
C LYS A 189 6.04 -15.04 -34.94
N LEU A 190 7.32 -15.16 -35.18
CA LEU A 190 7.90 -15.06 -36.51
C LEU A 190 7.38 -16.23 -37.35
N VAL A 191 6.51 -15.93 -38.30
CA VAL A 191 6.12 -16.87 -39.34
C VAL A 191 7.29 -17.01 -40.31
N PRO A 192 7.87 -18.19 -40.53
CA PRO A 192 8.91 -18.36 -41.52
C PRO A 192 8.33 -18.17 -42.92
N LYS A 193 8.92 -17.23 -43.67
CA LYS A 193 8.61 -17.00 -45.08
C LYS A 193 9.10 -18.21 -45.89
N ALA A 194 8.18 -18.99 -46.41
CA ALA A 194 8.50 -20.06 -47.33
C ALA A 194 9.18 -19.50 -48.58
N MET A 195 10.35 -20.01 -48.90
CA MET A 195 10.99 -19.84 -50.18
C MET A 195 10.14 -20.56 -51.24
N VAL A 196 9.68 -19.83 -52.24
CA VAL A 196 9.20 -20.41 -53.51
C VAL A 196 10.35 -20.25 -54.48
N SER A 197 10.93 -21.39 -54.87
CA SER A 197 11.83 -21.52 -56.01
C SER A 197 10.99 -21.94 -57.23
N ALA A 198 11.15 -21.26 -58.32
CA ALA A 198 11.20 -21.72 -59.72
C ALA A 198 11.36 -20.52 -60.64
#